data_97768958109e2b41b9fdb541040cf527
#
_entry.id   97768958109e2b41b9fdb541040cf527
#
_cell.length_a   1.000
_cell.length_b   1.000
_cell.length_c   1.000
_cell.angle_alpha   90.00
_cell.angle_beta   90.00
_cell.angle_gamma   90.00
#
_symmetry.space_group_name_H-M   'P 1'
#
loop_
_entity.id
_entity.type
_entity.pdbx_description
1 polymer ?
#
loop_
_entity_poly.entity_id
_entity_poly.type
_entity_poly.pdbx_seq_one_letter_code
_entity_poly.pdbx_strand_id
1 'polypeptide(L)'
;ASFLMMCFGLGLFGTIVLQPILLQELLGYPASTTGLIMAPRALCNAVTMAIVAPNIQRIGARTLVALGIVIMACGSWMMSHYNLFISPWWAVVPGMIQGVGLGMVFVPLATIAFDTIPEGTSDQGSTIFNLARTIGSSIGISVVTTILSRDTQVQWNQLGGHINPYNPAMHEFLASRGMTMDHPLAPYALAAELGKQSTMVAFVNDFWFITVAMLALCPLVLLMRDSGKGLDLSAMH
;
A
#
# COMPACT_ATOMS: atom_id res chain seq x y z
N ALA A 1 -18.91 7.30 7.35
CA ALA A 1 -18.29 7.03 6.04
C ALA A 1 -17.01 7.87 5.85
N SER A 2 -17.07 9.22 5.98
CA SER A 2 -15.92 10.12 5.73
C SER A 2 -14.71 9.86 6.65
N PHE A 3 -14.93 9.57 7.94
CA PHE A 3 -13.85 9.20 8.86
C PHE A 3 -13.17 7.87 8.46
N LEU A 4 -13.95 6.88 8.08
CA LEU A 4 -13.42 5.61 7.57
C LEU A 4 -12.64 5.81 6.26
N MET A 5 -13.13 6.69 5.37
CA MET A 5 -12.42 7.03 4.14
C MET A 5 -11.09 7.73 4.40
N MET A 6 -11.04 8.57 5.44
CA MET A 6 -9.79 9.20 5.89
C MET A 6 -8.79 8.16 6.41
N CYS A 7 -9.24 7.28 7.30
CA CYS A 7 -8.39 6.20 7.84
C CYS A 7 -7.95 5.21 6.75
N PHE A 8 -8.85 4.91 5.81
CA PHE A 8 -8.54 4.07 4.66
C PHE A 8 -7.54 4.73 3.70
N GLY A 9 -7.66 6.05 3.53
CA GLY A 9 -6.69 6.84 2.76
C GLY A 9 -5.27 6.69 3.27
N LEU A 10 -5.07 6.64 4.60
CA LEU A 10 -3.76 6.41 5.23
C LEU A 10 -3.06 5.15 4.69
N GLY A 11 -3.73 4.02 4.73
CA GLY A 11 -3.11 2.75 4.35
C GLY A 11 -3.00 2.56 2.83
N LEU A 12 -4.01 3.01 2.08
CA LEU A 12 -4.08 2.83 0.63
C LEU A 12 -3.02 3.64 -0.11
N PHE A 13 -2.92 4.95 0.21
CA PHE A 13 -2.03 5.83 -0.53
C PHE A 13 -0.56 5.59 -0.18
N GLY A 14 -0.27 5.03 1.01
CA GLY A 14 1.07 4.58 1.35
C GLY A 14 1.60 3.57 0.33
N THR A 15 0.86 2.51 0.03
CA THR A 15 1.30 1.50 -0.95
C THR A 15 1.36 2.02 -2.38
N ILE A 16 0.45 2.94 -2.77
CA ILE A 16 0.46 3.55 -4.11
C ILE A 16 1.73 4.36 -4.35
N VAL A 17 2.26 5.01 -3.31
CA VAL A 17 3.46 5.83 -3.40
C VAL A 17 4.73 5.01 -3.22
N LEU A 18 4.75 4.06 -2.27
CA LEU A 18 5.94 3.26 -1.99
C LEU A 18 6.34 2.35 -3.15
N GLN A 19 5.38 1.72 -3.83
CA GLN A 19 5.66 0.76 -4.88
C GLN A 19 6.44 1.36 -6.07
N PRO A 20 6.04 2.50 -6.65
CA PRO A 20 6.83 3.11 -7.73
C PRO A 20 8.20 3.62 -7.25
N ILE A 21 8.32 4.12 -6.02
CA ILE A 21 9.60 4.55 -5.45
C ILE A 21 10.55 3.34 -5.35
N LEU A 22 10.07 2.22 -4.79
CA LEU A 22 10.83 0.98 -4.71
C LEU A 22 11.32 0.52 -6.09
N LEU A 23 10.42 0.49 -7.09
CA LEU A 23 10.74 -0.01 -8.42
C LEU A 23 11.73 0.90 -9.16
N GLN A 24 11.57 2.23 -9.06
CA GLN A 24 12.39 3.18 -9.81
C GLN A 24 13.70 3.51 -9.09
N GLU A 25 13.65 3.85 -7.82
CA GLU A 25 14.84 4.36 -7.10
C GLU A 25 15.71 3.22 -6.59
N LEU A 26 15.13 2.12 -6.10
CA LEU A 26 15.91 1.04 -5.51
C LEU A 26 16.22 -0.06 -6.52
N LEU A 27 15.25 -0.50 -7.31
CA LEU A 27 15.46 -1.56 -8.31
C LEU A 27 15.91 -1.04 -9.68
N GLY A 28 15.87 0.29 -9.90
CA GLY A 28 16.37 0.93 -11.12
C GLY A 28 15.49 0.69 -12.36
N TYR A 29 14.22 0.31 -12.20
CA TYR A 29 13.33 0.14 -13.35
C TYR A 29 12.97 1.47 -14.00
N PRO A 30 12.97 1.57 -15.34
CA PRO A 30 12.49 2.76 -16.05
C PRO A 30 11.02 3.05 -15.71
N ALA A 31 10.62 4.31 -15.77
CA ALA A 31 9.24 4.74 -15.49
C ALA A 31 8.21 4.01 -16.38
N SER A 32 8.55 3.71 -17.65
CA SER A 32 7.70 2.95 -18.56
C SER A 32 7.44 1.52 -18.07
N THR A 33 8.48 0.83 -17.61
CA THR A 33 8.37 -0.54 -17.05
C THR A 33 7.59 -0.52 -15.74
N THR A 34 7.86 0.47 -14.88
CA THR A 34 7.10 0.66 -13.63
C THR A 34 5.62 0.86 -13.91
N GLY A 35 5.28 1.67 -14.92
CA GLY A 35 3.90 1.87 -15.34
C GLY A 35 3.23 0.58 -15.81
N LEU A 36 3.94 -0.27 -16.59
CA LEU A 36 3.44 -1.58 -17.01
C LEU A 36 3.25 -2.54 -15.84
N ILE A 37 4.11 -2.53 -14.84
CA ILE A 37 3.98 -3.34 -13.62
C ILE A 37 2.75 -2.89 -12.80
N MET A 38 2.43 -1.59 -12.79
CA MET A 38 1.31 -1.04 -12.04
C MET A 38 -0.02 -1.07 -12.80
N ALA A 39 -0.01 -1.15 -14.12
CA ALA A 39 -1.22 -1.16 -14.95
C ALA A 39 -2.22 -2.28 -14.59
N PRO A 40 -1.82 -3.53 -14.33
CA PRO A 40 -2.73 -4.60 -13.94
C PRO A 40 -3.50 -4.31 -12.65
N ARG A 41 -2.91 -3.57 -11.70
CA ARG A 41 -3.58 -3.11 -10.48
C ARG A 41 -4.80 -2.24 -10.81
N ALA A 42 -4.64 -1.28 -11.74
CA ALA A 42 -5.71 -0.38 -12.15
C ALA A 42 -6.83 -1.14 -12.88
N LEU A 43 -6.46 -2.10 -13.73
CA LEU A 43 -7.43 -2.97 -14.42
C LEU A 43 -8.23 -3.83 -13.44
N CYS A 44 -7.57 -4.50 -12.50
CA CYS A 44 -8.23 -5.28 -11.46
C CYS A 44 -9.18 -4.41 -10.62
N ASN A 45 -8.76 -3.19 -10.27
CA ASN A 45 -9.62 -2.24 -9.57
C ASN A 45 -10.88 -1.90 -10.38
N ALA A 46 -10.73 -1.52 -11.65
CA ALA A 46 -11.85 -1.16 -12.52
C ALA A 46 -12.84 -2.33 -12.71
N VAL A 47 -12.33 -3.55 -12.97
CA VAL A 47 -13.14 -4.76 -13.09
C VAL A 47 -13.89 -5.06 -11.80
N THR A 48 -13.20 -4.98 -10.66
CA THR A 48 -13.82 -5.22 -9.36
C THR A 48 -14.91 -4.20 -9.05
N MET A 49 -14.68 -2.92 -9.35
CA MET A 49 -15.71 -1.88 -9.18
C MET A 49 -16.96 -2.20 -10.02
N ALA A 50 -16.79 -2.63 -11.28
CA ALA A 50 -17.90 -2.99 -12.16
C ALA A 50 -18.69 -4.21 -11.64
N ILE A 51 -18.03 -5.17 -11.00
CA ILE A 51 -18.68 -6.36 -10.41
C ILE A 51 -19.35 -6.02 -9.06
N VAL A 52 -18.72 -5.21 -8.24
CA VAL A 52 -19.21 -4.88 -6.89
C VAL A 52 -20.41 -3.96 -6.93
N ALA A 53 -20.41 -2.96 -7.82
CA ALA A 53 -21.48 -1.96 -7.88
C ALA A 53 -22.91 -2.56 -7.97
N PRO A 54 -23.23 -3.51 -8.88
CA PRO A 54 -24.56 -4.12 -8.94
C PRO A 54 -24.85 -5.10 -7.80
N ASN A 55 -23.82 -5.63 -7.14
CA ASN A 55 -23.97 -6.66 -6.11
C ASN A 55 -23.92 -6.14 -4.68
N ILE A 56 -23.75 -4.84 -4.48
CA ILE A 56 -23.60 -4.23 -3.15
C ILE A 56 -24.83 -4.51 -2.24
N GLN A 57 -26.04 -4.50 -2.81
CA GLN A 57 -27.26 -4.76 -2.06
C GLN A 57 -27.43 -6.23 -1.64
N ARG A 58 -26.83 -7.17 -2.39
CA ARG A 58 -26.91 -8.61 -2.13
C ARG A 58 -25.92 -9.06 -1.06
N ILE A 59 -24.71 -8.52 -1.09
CA ILE A 59 -23.60 -8.98 -0.23
C ILE A 59 -23.55 -8.15 1.07
N GLY A 60 -24.04 -6.91 1.01
CA GLY A 60 -23.94 -5.95 2.10
C GLY A 60 -22.63 -5.15 2.06
N ALA A 61 -22.74 -3.84 2.21
CA ALA A 61 -21.62 -2.91 2.12
C ALA A 61 -20.52 -3.21 3.16
N ARG A 62 -20.93 -3.56 4.40
CA ARG A 62 -20.01 -3.90 5.49
C ARG A 62 -19.13 -5.10 5.17
N THR A 63 -19.72 -6.17 4.64
CA THR A 63 -18.98 -7.40 4.27
C THR A 63 -18.00 -7.13 3.15
N LEU A 64 -18.41 -6.35 2.14
CA LEU A 64 -17.54 -5.99 1.01
C LEU A 64 -16.34 -5.17 1.48
N VAL A 65 -16.55 -4.17 2.34
CA VAL A 65 -15.46 -3.34 2.88
C VAL A 65 -14.51 -4.20 3.73
N ALA A 66 -15.02 -5.06 4.61
CA ALA A 66 -14.19 -5.93 5.45
C ALA A 66 -13.34 -6.89 4.60
N LEU A 67 -13.95 -7.57 3.61
CA LEU A 67 -13.23 -8.44 2.69
C LEU A 67 -12.19 -7.66 1.86
N GLY A 68 -12.55 -6.48 1.37
CA GLY A 68 -11.64 -5.64 0.62
C GLY A 68 -10.40 -5.23 1.42
N ILE A 69 -10.57 -4.86 2.69
CA ILE A 69 -9.46 -4.54 3.60
C ILE A 69 -8.55 -5.76 3.82
N VAL A 70 -9.13 -6.93 4.06
CA VAL A 70 -8.34 -8.17 4.24
C VAL A 70 -7.55 -8.52 2.98
N ILE A 71 -8.17 -8.39 1.79
CA ILE A 71 -7.49 -8.63 0.51
C ILE A 71 -6.36 -7.63 0.31
N MET A 72 -6.57 -6.35 0.63
CA MET A 72 -5.51 -5.34 0.55
C MET A 72 -4.37 -5.60 1.53
N ALA A 73 -4.69 -6.00 2.76
CA ALA A 73 -3.70 -6.39 3.76
C ALA A 73 -2.87 -7.59 3.28
N CYS A 74 -3.51 -8.57 2.63
CA CYS A 74 -2.83 -9.71 2.03
C CYS A 74 -1.85 -9.26 0.92
N GLY A 75 -2.26 -8.33 0.05
CA GLY A 75 -1.36 -7.74 -0.94
C GLY A 75 -0.16 -7.02 -0.33
N SER A 76 -0.39 -6.21 0.71
CA SER A 76 0.71 -5.52 1.43
C SER A 76 1.62 -6.51 2.16
N TRP A 77 1.06 -7.56 2.75
CA TRP A 77 1.82 -8.63 3.37
C TRP A 77 2.71 -9.38 2.36
N MET A 78 2.23 -9.63 1.14
CA MET A 78 3.09 -10.20 0.09
C MET A 78 4.23 -9.23 -0.28
N MET A 79 3.97 -7.92 -0.30
CA MET A 79 5.02 -6.91 -0.56
C MET A 79 6.06 -6.84 0.56
N SER A 80 5.72 -7.18 1.81
CA SER A 80 6.69 -7.25 2.91
C SER A 80 7.70 -8.40 2.78
N HIS A 81 7.53 -9.29 1.79
CA HIS A 81 8.49 -10.35 1.47
C HIS A 81 9.34 -10.04 0.23
N TYR A 82 9.36 -8.80 -0.22
CA TYR A 82 10.19 -8.37 -1.33
C TYR A 82 11.68 -8.42 -0.96
N ASN A 83 12.51 -8.61 -1.98
CA ASN A 83 13.95 -8.53 -1.89
C ASN A 83 14.52 -7.82 -3.13
N LEU A 84 15.81 -7.52 -3.14
CA LEU A 84 16.47 -6.79 -4.24
C LEU A 84 16.49 -7.56 -5.58
N PHE A 85 16.16 -8.85 -5.58
CA PHE A 85 16.18 -9.74 -6.75
C PHE A 85 14.80 -10.15 -7.22
N ILE A 86 13.74 -9.41 -6.81
CA ILE A 86 12.38 -9.75 -7.24
C ILE A 86 12.23 -9.64 -8.75
N SER A 87 11.56 -10.63 -9.33
CA SER A 87 11.16 -10.55 -10.73
C SER A 87 9.96 -9.60 -10.90
N PRO A 88 9.79 -8.98 -12.08
CA PRO A 88 8.65 -8.08 -12.34
C PRO A 88 7.29 -8.72 -12.03
N TRP A 89 7.13 -10.01 -12.26
CA TRP A 89 5.88 -10.75 -11.96
C TRP A 89 5.53 -10.77 -10.47
N TRP A 90 6.53 -10.90 -9.60
CA TRP A 90 6.32 -10.82 -8.16
C TRP A 90 5.91 -9.44 -7.69
N ALA A 91 6.24 -8.38 -8.45
CA ALA A 91 5.76 -7.04 -8.19
C ALA A 91 4.33 -6.80 -8.69
N VAL A 92 3.92 -7.46 -9.79
CA VAL A 92 2.58 -7.35 -10.38
C VAL A 92 1.51 -7.99 -9.50
N VAL A 93 1.73 -9.23 -9.04
CA VAL A 93 0.70 -10.03 -8.34
C VAL A 93 0.14 -9.35 -7.09
N PRO A 94 0.96 -8.86 -6.14
CA PRO A 94 0.43 -8.15 -4.97
C PRO A 94 -0.31 -6.86 -5.34
N GLY A 95 0.14 -6.17 -6.40
CA GLY A 95 -0.54 -5.01 -6.95
C GLY A 95 -1.96 -5.34 -7.45
N MET A 96 -2.12 -6.45 -8.19
CA MET A 96 -3.43 -6.92 -8.65
C MET A 96 -4.35 -7.23 -7.46
N ILE A 97 -3.85 -7.93 -6.46
CA ILE A 97 -4.60 -8.26 -5.23
C ILE A 97 -5.07 -6.98 -4.54
N GLN A 98 -4.19 -5.99 -4.41
CA GLN A 98 -4.57 -4.69 -3.85
C GLN A 98 -5.59 -3.94 -4.71
N GLY A 99 -5.50 -4.05 -6.04
CA GLY A 99 -6.48 -3.48 -6.96
C GLY A 99 -7.89 -4.04 -6.74
N VAL A 100 -7.98 -5.37 -6.57
CA VAL A 100 -9.25 -6.05 -6.23
C VAL A 100 -9.79 -5.53 -4.89
N GLY A 101 -8.96 -5.52 -3.84
CA GLY A 101 -9.38 -5.05 -2.53
C GLY A 101 -9.84 -3.58 -2.55
N LEU A 102 -9.15 -2.72 -3.31
CA LEU A 102 -9.51 -1.31 -3.47
C LEU A 102 -10.91 -1.14 -4.08
N GLY A 103 -11.23 -1.86 -5.15
CA GLY A 103 -12.56 -1.82 -5.78
C GLY A 103 -13.67 -2.26 -4.83
N MET A 104 -13.39 -3.28 -3.99
CA MET A 104 -14.35 -3.78 -2.98
C MET A 104 -14.60 -2.79 -1.84
N VAL A 105 -13.66 -1.92 -1.52
CA VAL A 105 -13.80 -0.93 -0.45
C VAL A 105 -14.38 0.39 -0.97
N PHE A 106 -13.89 0.87 -2.10
CA PHE A 106 -14.21 2.20 -2.59
C PHE A 106 -15.70 2.36 -2.93
N VAL A 107 -16.28 1.40 -3.64
CA VAL A 107 -17.70 1.47 -4.08
C VAL A 107 -18.66 1.52 -2.89
N PRO A 108 -18.61 0.58 -1.93
CA PRO A 108 -19.52 0.63 -0.78
C PRO A 108 -19.35 1.89 0.09
N LEU A 109 -18.11 2.34 0.31
CA LEU A 109 -17.87 3.56 1.10
C LEU A 109 -18.45 4.81 0.42
N ALA A 110 -18.29 4.91 -0.91
CA ALA A 110 -18.86 5.99 -1.69
C ALA A 110 -20.40 5.95 -1.62
N THR A 111 -21.01 4.78 -1.83
CA THR A 111 -22.48 4.62 -1.77
C THR A 111 -23.02 5.03 -0.42
N ILE A 112 -22.47 4.53 0.70
CA ILE A 112 -22.92 4.90 2.06
C ILE A 112 -22.72 6.39 2.33
N ALA A 113 -21.64 6.98 1.80
CA ALA A 113 -21.42 8.42 1.98
C ALA A 113 -22.48 9.25 1.28
N PHE A 114 -22.91 8.84 0.08
CA PHE A 114 -23.90 9.57 -0.70
C PHE A 114 -25.34 9.29 -0.25
N ASP A 115 -25.68 8.07 0.19
CA ASP A 115 -27.01 7.73 0.69
C ASP A 115 -27.43 8.53 1.95
N THR A 116 -26.45 9.06 2.68
CA THR A 116 -26.68 9.81 3.92
C THR A 116 -26.94 11.31 3.67
N ILE A 117 -26.84 11.76 2.41
CA ILE A 117 -26.91 13.17 2.03
C ILE A 117 -28.33 13.49 1.54
N PRO A 118 -28.99 14.56 2.05
CA PRO A 118 -30.31 14.99 1.57
C PRO A 118 -30.29 15.35 0.10
N GLU A 119 -31.40 15.06 -0.60
CA GLU A 119 -31.58 15.46 -1.99
C GLU A 119 -31.43 16.98 -2.14
N GLY A 120 -30.56 17.41 -3.08
CA GLY A 120 -30.24 18.82 -3.32
C GLY A 120 -28.92 19.31 -2.73
N THR A 121 -28.24 18.52 -1.87
CA THR A 121 -26.91 18.86 -1.30
C THR A 121 -25.81 17.86 -1.64
N SER A 122 -26.01 17.03 -2.66
CA SER A 122 -25.08 16.00 -3.13
C SER A 122 -23.68 16.55 -3.50
N ASP A 123 -23.62 17.78 -4.04
CA ASP A 123 -22.33 18.44 -4.36
C ASP A 123 -21.51 18.75 -3.11
N GLN A 124 -22.16 19.20 -2.03
CA GLN A 124 -21.49 19.47 -0.75
C GLN A 124 -20.98 18.17 -0.12
N GLY A 125 -21.78 17.10 -0.19
CA GLY A 125 -21.39 15.80 0.33
C GLY A 125 -20.22 15.17 -0.42
N SER A 126 -20.22 15.27 -1.75
CA SER A 126 -19.10 14.80 -2.57
C SER A 126 -17.81 15.57 -2.27
N THR A 127 -17.94 16.88 -2.04
CA THR A 127 -16.79 17.73 -1.65
C THR A 127 -16.22 17.32 -0.30
N ILE A 128 -17.06 17.10 0.73
CA ILE A 128 -16.61 16.66 2.05
C ILE A 128 -15.95 15.27 1.99
N PHE A 129 -16.55 14.33 1.23
CA PHE A 129 -15.99 13.00 1.05
C PHE A 129 -14.61 13.03 0.38
N ASN A 130 -14.46 13.81 -0.71
CA ASN A 130 -13.19 13.97 -1.40
C ASN A 130 -12.15 14.70 -0.54
N LEU A 131 -12.57 15.71 0.23
CA LEU A 131 -11.70 16.42 1.16
C LEU A 131 -11.17 15.48 2.24
N ALA A 132 -12.03 14.71 2.88
CA ALA A 132 -11.64 13.71 3.89
C ALA A 132 -10.65 12.69 3.31
N ARG A 133 -10.91 12.18 2.10
CA ARG A 133 -9.99 11.28 1.40
C ARG A 133 -8.63 11.92 1.14
N THR A 134 -8.63 13.16 0.66
CA THR A 134 -7.38 13.89 0.33
C THR A 134 -6.56 14.18 1.58
N ILE A 135 -7.19 14.61 2.67
CA ILE A 135 -6.52 14.81 3.96
C ILE A 135 -5.93 13.48 4.45
N GLY A 136 -6.75 12.41 4.43
CA GLY A 136 -6.28 11.08 4.83
C GLY A 136 -5.11 10.59 4.01
N SER A 137 -5.16 10.76 2.68
CA SER A 137 -4.06 10.38 1.80
C SER A 137 -2.79 11.19 2.06
N SER A 138 -2.89 12.50 2.27
CA SER A 138 -1.75 13.37 2.55
C SER A 138 -1.07 13.00 3.87
N ILE A 139 -1.86 12.76 4.93
CA ILE A 139 -1.33 12.29 6.22
C ILE A 139 -0.69 10.89 6.04
N GLY A 140 -1.35 9.99 5.31
CA GLY A 140 -0.86 8.64 5.07
C GLY A 140 0.49 8.62 4.34
N ILE A 141 0.59 9.37 3.27
CA ILE A 141 1.85 9.50 2.52
C ILE A 141 2.95 10.07 3.41
N SER A 142 2.65 11.14 4.18
CA SER A 142 3.62 11.77 5.06
C SER A 142 4.11 10.82 6.16
N VAL A 143 3.21 10.06 6.78
CA VAL A 143 3.56 9.08 7.82
C VAL A 143 4.46 8.00 7.24
N VAL A 144 4.05 7.37 6.13
CA VAL A 144 4.78 6.26 5.51
C VAL A 144 6.15 6.72 5.00
N THR A 145 6.24 7.86 4.32
CA THR A 145 7.55 8.38 3.86
C THR A 145 8.48 8.78 5.01
N THR A 146 7.91 9.25 6.12
CA THR A 146 8.70 9.56 7.34
C THR A 146 9.23 8.28 7.98
N ILE A 147 8.40 7.23 8.08
CA ILE A 147 8.82 5.92 8.60
C ILE A 147 9.92 5.36 7.69
N LEU A 148 9.72 5.36 6.37
CA LEU A 148 10.71 4.89 5.40
C LEU A 148 12.07 5.57 5.59
N SER A 149 12.07 6.90 5.65
CA SER A 149 13.31 7.68 5.82
C SER A 149 14.00 7.37 7.16
N ARG A 150 13.22 7.30 8.24
CA ARG A 150 13.74 6.99 9.58
C ARG A 150 14.27 5.56 9.66
N ASP A 151 13.51 4.60 9.16
CA ASP A 151 13.91 3.20 9.17
C ASP A 151 15.15 2.96 8.30
N THR A 152 15.25 3.63 7.15
CA THR A 152 16.47 3.57 6.32
C THR A 152 17.69 4.01 7.10
N GLN A 153 17.60 5.09 7.88
CA GLN A 153 18.71 5.57 8.72
C GLN A 153 19.05 4.60 9.87
N VAL A 154 18.02 4.05 10.51
CA VAL A 154 18.22 3.06 11.58
C VAL A 154 18.88 1.80 11.03
N GLN A 155 18.40 1.27 9.92
CA GLN A 155 18.97 0.09 9.26
C GLN A 155 20.39 0.35 8.75
N TRP A 156 20.64 1.56 8.22
CA TRP A 156 21.99 1.96 7.83
C TRP A 156 22.96 1.87 9.00
N ASN A 157 22.59 2.40 10.16
CA ASN A 157 23.44 2.35 11.36
C ASN A 157 23.62 0.92 11.89
N GLN A 158 22.57 0.11 11.89
CA GLN A 158 22.62 -1.27 12.36
C GLN A 158 23.49 -2.15 11.44
N LEU A 159 23.25 -2.11 10.14
CA LEU A 159 24.01 -2.88 9.16
C LEU A 159 25.43 -2.35 9.04
N GLY A 160 25.63 -1.02 9.17
CA GLY A 160 26.96 -0.40 9.16
C GLY A 160 27.87 -0.90 10.26
N GLY A 161 27.32 -1.22 11.44
CA GLY A 161 28.06 -1.82 12.54
C GLY A 161 28.66 -3.21 12.23
N HIS A 162 28.13 -3.89 11.20
CA HIS A 162 28.65 -5.20 10.75
C HIS A 162 29.75 -5.07 9.67
N ILE A 163 30.02 -3.85 9.21
CA ILE A 163 31.11 -3.59 8.28
C ILE A 163 32.42 -3.55 9.07
N ASN A 164 33.10 -4.69 9.13
CA ASN A 164 34.42 -4.79 9.75
C ASN A 164 35.33 -5.69 8.91
N PRO A 165 36.65 -5.47 8.96
CA PRO A 165 37.61 -6.23 8.15
C PRO A 165 37.60 -7.76 8.35
N TYR A 166 36.99 -8.24 9.43
CA TYR A 166 36.91 -9.66 9.75
C TYR A 166 35.62 -10.33 9.26
N ASN A 167 34.70 -9.57 8.66
CA ASN A 167 33.46 -10.12 8.14
C ASN A 167 33.68 -10.81 6.78
N PRO A 168 33.52 -12.15 6.68
CA PRO A 168 33.79 -12.88 5.44
C PRO A 168 32.84 -12.47 4.31
N ALA A 169 31.62 -12.10 4.60
CA ALA A 169 30.67 -11.64 3.58
C ALA A 169 31.14 -10.37 2.87
N MET A 170 31.86 -9.48 3.57
CA MET A 170 32.46 -8.29 2.96
C MET A 170 33.58 -8.65 1.98
N HIS A 171 34.43 -9.59 2.36
CA HIS A 171 35.51 -10.05 1.49
C HIS A 171 34.97 -10.72 0.22
N GLU A 172 33.96 -11.57 0.37
CA GLU A 172 33.28 -12.21 -0.77
C GLU A 172 32.61 -11.19 -1.70
N PHE A 173 31.94 -10.20 -1.14
CA PHE A 173 31.32 -9.11 -1.90
C PHE A 173 32.34 -8.29 -2.68
N LEU A 174 33.45 -7.91 -2.07
CA LEU A 174 34.54 -7.18 -2.74
C LEU A 174 35.28 -8.04 -3.79
N ALA A 175 35.54 -9.30 -3.45
CA ALA A 175 36.17 -10.24 -4.34
C ALA A 175 35.32 -10.50 -5.60
N SER A 176 34.01 -10.59 -5.50
CA SER A 176 33.10 -10.74 -6.64
C SER A 176 33.16 -9.55 -7.62
N ARG A 177 33.64 -8.39 -7.16
CA ARG A 177 33.87 -7.17 -7.96
C ARG A 177 35.34 -6.94 -8.34
N GLY A 178 36.21 -7.89 -8.05
CA GLY A 178 37.65 -7.77 -8.31
C GLY A 178 38.34 -6.73 -7.42
N MET A 179 37.78 -6.42 -6.25
CA MET A 179 38.30 -5.43 -5.31
C MET A 179 38.83 -6.11 -4.05
N THR A 180 39.83 -5.49 -3.43
CA THR A 180 40.33 -5.84 -2.09
C THR A 180 39.95 -4.73 -1.12
N MET A 181 40.09 -4.97 0.19
CA MET A 181 39.80 -3.96 1.23
C MET A 181 40.66 -2.69 1.10
N ASP A 182 41.86 -2.82 0.56
CA ASP A 182 42.76 -1.70 0.37
C ASP A 182 42.50 -0.92 -0.93
N HIS A 183 41.53 -1.36 -1.73
CA HIS A 183 41.21 -0.66 -2.96
C HIS A 183 40.51 0.68 -2.67
N PRO A 184 40.93 1.82 -3.29
CA PRO A 184 40.37 3.15 -2.98
C PRO A 184 38.85 3.27 -3.15
N LEU A 185 38.23 2.46 -4.00
CA LEU A 185 36.80 2.45 -4.25
C LEU A 185 36.01 1.47 -3.35
N ALA A 186 36.69 0.63 -2.56
CA ALA A 186 36.03 -0.34 -1.69
C ALA A 186 35.04 0.32 -0.69
N PRO A 187 35.39 1.42 -0.01
CA PRO A 187 34.45 2.08 0.92
C PRO A 187 33.19 2.58 0.19
N TYR A 188 33.31 3.11 -1.00
CA TYR A 188 32.17 3.60 -1.80
C TYR A 188 31.27 2.46 -2.26
N ALA A 189 31.86 1.33 -2.71
CA ALA A 189 31.10 0.15 -3.11
C ALA A 189 30.33 -0.46 -1.94
N LEU A 190 30.96 -0.53 -0.77
CA LEU A 190 30.32 -1.02 0.46
C LEU A 190 29.22 -0.08 0.94
N ALA A 191 29.46 1.22 0.92
CA ALA A 191 28.42 2.22 1.30
C ALA A 191 27.22 2.17 0.35
N ALA A 192 27.44 2.02 -0.95
CA ALA A 192 26.37 1.89 -1.92
C ALA A 192 25.53 0.63 -1.70
N GLU A 193 26.17 -0.51 -1.42
CA GLU A 193 25.45 -1.76 -1.13
C GLU A 193 24.69 -1.67 0.20
N LEU A 194 25.34 -1.12 1.24
CA LEU A 194 24.72 -0.87 2.52
C LEU A 194 23.46 -0.01 2.37
N GLY A 195 23.53 1.05 1.53
CA GLY A 195 22.40 1.90 1.23
C GLY A 195 21.24 1.14 0.61
N LYS A 196 21.51 0.29 -0.37
CA LYS A 196 20.48 -0.53 -1.02
C LYS A 196 19.83 -1.52 -0.04
N GLN A 197 20.64 -2.20 0.75
CA GLN A 197 20.12 -3.19 1.73
C GLN A 197 19.31 -2.51 2.83
N SER A 198 19.80 -1.42 3.41
CA SER A 198 19.07 -0.68 4.46
C SER A 198 17.76 -0.11 3.93
N THR A 199 17.76 0.43 2.72
CA THR A 199 16.53 0.94 2.10
C THR A 199 15.54 -0.19 1.80
N MET A 200 16.01 -1.35 1.33
CA MET A 200 15.14 -2.50 1.08
C MET A 200 14.48 -3.00 2.36
N VAL A 201 15.23 -3.13 3.46
CA VAL A 201 14.67 -3.52 4.76
C VAL A 201 13.64 -2.49 5.25
N ALA A 202 13.91 -1.19 5.06
CA ALA A 202 12.96 -0.14 5.41
C ALA A 202 11.64 -0.25 4.62
N PHE A 203 11.70 -0.54 3.30
CA PHE A 203 10.48 -0.79 2.50
C PHE A 203 9.70 -2.01 3.00
N VAL A 204 10.37 -3.09 3.34
CA VAL A 204 9.76 -4.31 3.90
C VAL A 204 9.03 -3.98 5.21
N ASN A 205 9.66 -3.22 6.10
CA ASN A 205 9.08 -2.78 7.36
C ASN A 205 7.85 -1.89 7.14
N ASP A 206 7.91 -0.98 6.16
CA ASP A 206 6.78 -0.12 5.81
C ASP A 206 5.59 -0.91 5.27
N PHE A 207 5.82 -1.88 4.39
CA PHE A 207 4.75 -2.76 3.92
C PHE A 207 4.15 -3.59 5.06
N TRP A 208 4.97 -4.02 6.02
CA TRP A 208 4.53 -4.69 7.23
C TRP A 208 3.67 -3.76 8.11
N PHE A 209 4.14 -2.53 8.32
CA PHE A 209 3.38 -1.50 9.04
C PHE A 209 2.02 -1.24 8.38
N ILE A 210 1.98 -1.08 7.05
CA ILE A 210 0.72 -0.88 6.32
C ILE A 210 -0.21 -2.09 6.47
N THR A 211 0.32 -3.30 6.43
CA THR A 211 -0.46 -4.53 6.64
C THR A 211 -1.15 -4.51 8.01
N VAL A 212 -0.39 -4.22 9.07
CA VAL A 212 -0.92 -4.14 10.43
C VAL A 212 -1.93 -3.00 10.55
N ALA A 213 -1.64 -1.83 10.00
CA ALA A 213 -2.54 -0.68 10.01
C ALA A 213 -3.86 -0.98 9.30
N MET A 214 -3.81 -1.66 8.14
CA MET A 214 -5.01 -2.11 7.42
C MET A 214 -5.84 -3.09 8.24
N LEU A 215 -5.21 -4.10 8.85
CA LEU A 215 -5.92 -5.07 9.69
C LEU A 215 -6.52 -4.41 10.94
N ALA A 216 -5.86 -3.39 11.48
CA ALA A 216 -6.40 -2.62 12.61
C ALA A 216 -7.64 -1.80 12.25
N LEU A 217 -7.89 -1.51 10.97
CA LEU A 217 -9.13 -0.89 10.51
C LEU A 217 -10.30 -1.88 10.41
N CYS A 218 -10.03 -3.18 10.35
CA CYS A 218 -11.06 -4.21 10.21
C CYS A 218 -12.12 -4.17 11.34
N PRO A 219 -11.76 -4.11 12.64
CA PRO A 219 -12.75 -3.97 13.72
C PRO A 219 -13.54 -2.65 13.63
N LEU A 220 -12.95 -1.58 13.10
CA LEU A 220 -13.64 -0.31 12.92
C LEU A 220 -14.78 -0.42 11.89
N VAL A 221 -14.59 -1.25 10.86
CA VAL A 221 -15.63 -1.57 9.88
C VAL A 221 -16.76 -2.37 10.51
N LEU A 222 -16.46 -3.21 11.51
CA LEU A 222 -17.49 -3.95 12.24
C LEU A 222 -18.42 -3.04 13.04
N LEU A 223 -17.99 -1.84 13.40
CA LEU A 223 -18.81 -0.81 14.06
C LEU A 223 -19.71 -0.04 13.07
N MET A 224 -19.49 -0.21 11.75
CA MET A 224 -20.40 0.40 10.77
C MET A 224 -21.80 -0.19 10.91
N ARG A 225 -22.78 0.68 11.02
CA ARG A 225 -24.18 0.32 10.99
C ARG A 225 -24.54 0.00 9.54
N ASP A 226 -25.00 -1.21 9.26
CA ASP A 226 -25.59 -1.52 7.96
C ASP A 226 -26.77 -0.56 7.75
N SER A 227 -26.69 0.28 6.72
CA SER A 227 -27.83 1.04 6.21
C SER A 227 -28.75 0.08 5.44
N GLY A 228 -29.26 -0.91 6.15
CA GLY A 228 -30.33 -1.77 5.67
C GLY A 228 -31.63 -1.00 5.68
N LYS A 229 -31.83 -0.10 4.75
CA LYS A 229 -33.17 0.15 4.22
C LYS A 229 -33.50 -1.05 3.33
N GLY A 230 -33.88 -2.16 3.97
CA GLY A 230 -34.78 -3.10 3.30
C GLY A 230 -35.94 -2.26 2.78
N LEU A 231 -36.15 -2.29 1.48
CA LEU A 231 -37.40 -1.85 0.88
C LEU A 231 -38.51 -2.55 1.67
N ASP A 232 -39.21 -1.75 2.50
CA ASP A 232 -40.41 -2.21 3.18
C ASP A 232 -41.50 -2.38 2.10
N LEU A 233 -41.54 -3.60 1.55
CA LEU A 233 -42.55 -4.01 0.56
C LEU A 233 -43.97 -3.99 1.13
N SER A 234 -44.11 -3.68 2.41
CA SER A 234 -45.42 -3.56 3.08
C SER A 234 -46.14 -2.22 2.82
N ALA A 235 -45.46 -1.23 2.19
CA ALA A 235 -46.06 0.08 1.89
C ALA A 235 -46.68 0.16 0.47
N MET A 236 -46.73 -0.95 -0.28
CA MET A 236 -47.30 -1.01 -1.62
C MET A 236 -48.61 -1.83 -1.69
N HIS A 237 -49.39 -1.88 -0.58
CA HIS A 237 -50.76 -2.38 -0.61
C HIS A 237 -51.73 -1.32 -0.11
#